data_f72493cf73ba5e663ee1d812dcd05bbb
#
_entry.id   f72493cf73ba5e663ee1d812dcd05bbb
#
_cell.length_a   1.000
_cell.length_b   1.000
_cell.length_c   1.000
_cell.angle_alpha   90.00
_cell.angle_beta   90.00
_cell.angle_gamma   90.00
#
_symmetry.space_group_name_H-M   'P 1'
#
loop_
_entity.id
_entity.type
_entity.pdbx_description
1 polymer ?
#
loop_
_entity_poly.entity_id
_entity_poly.type
_entity_poly.pdbx_seq_one_letter_code
_entity_poly.pdbx_strand_id
1 'polypeptide(L)'
;MPNQPHEDMMKTTLRLGLAALALAATTLQAAAYDRTVRIHNNTGLTLVKFQSTNSGAKRWGSDVMGASTLPTGGSMKLHFDNAEGYCEFDFKAVFSDGTVLQKARVNVCQTGDYYYTE
;
A
#
# COMPACT_ATOMS: atom_id res chain seq x y z
N MET A 1 55.25 -10.42 -0.91
CA MET A 1 54.75 -11.17 -0.28
C MET A 1 54.44 -11.38 -0.21
N PRO A 2 54.86 -10.99 -0.60
CA PRO A 2 54.24 -11.50 -0.22
C PRO A 2 53.93 -11.46 0.10
N ASN A 3 54.21 -11.05 -0.19
CA ASN A 3 53.62 -11.53 0.48
C ASN A 3 52.98 -11.27 0.80
N GLN A 4 52.68 -10.90 0.76
CA GLN A 4 51.93 -11.16 1.37
C GLN A 4 51.22 -10.93 1.63
N PRO A 5 51.87 -10.63 1.29
CA PRO A 5 51.14 -10.84 1.84
C PRO A 5 50.61 -10.55 2.04
N HIS A 6 50.69 -10.01 2.04
CA HIS A 6 49.93 -10.35 2.77
C HIS A 6 49.39 -10.32 3.05
N GLU A 7 49.54 -10.09 2.70
CA GLU A 7 48.97 -10.63 3.34
C GLU A 7 48.44 -10.40 3.82
N ASP A 8 48.98 -10.04 3.48
CA ASP A 8 48.32 -10.26 4.12
C ASP A 8 47.88 -9.56 4.42
N MET A 9 47.82 -9.00 4.29
CA MET A 9 47.05 -8.95 4.82
C MET A 9 46.57 -8.44 4.69
N MET A 10 46.58 -7.81 4.48
CA MET A 10 46.02 -7.88 4.58
C MET A 10 45.49 -8.09 4.68
N LYS A 11 45.45 -7.49 4.14
CA LYS A 11 44.76 -8.41 4.28
C LYS A 11 43.63 -8.49 4.98
N THR A 12 43.16 -8.27 5.04
CA THR A 12 42.16 -8.67 5.98
C THR A 12 41.22 -7.56 6.39
N THR A 13 41.61 -6.41 6.31
CA THR A 13 40.83 -5.29 6.83
C THR A 13 39.79 -4.75 5.88
N LEU A 14 39.90 -5.07 4.65
CA LEU A 14 39.01 -4.49 3.62
C LEU A 14 37.58 -4.96 3.69
N ARG A 15 37.38 -6.06 4.29
CA ARG A 15 36.07 -6.72 4.24
C ARG A 15 34.98 -5.99 5.00
N LEU A 16 35.34 -5.09 5.88
CA LEU A 16 34.35 -4.37 6.69
C LEU A 16 33.47 -3.45 5.88
N GLY A 17 34.01 -2.88 4.83
CA GLY A 17 33.19 -1.98 4.02
C GLY A 17 32.04 -2.65 3.31
N LEU A 18 32.23 -3.91 2.93
CA LEU A 18 31.17 -4.63 2.21
C LEU A 18 29.96 -4.90 3.10
N ALA A 19 30.19 -5.16 4.36
CA ALA A 19 29.08 -5.42 5.27
C ALA A 19 28.20 -4.19 5.43
N ALA A 20 28.78 -3.02 5.46
CA ALA A 20 28.02 -1.79 5.62
C ALA A 20 27.09 -1.55 4.43
N LEU A 21 27.53 -1.86 3.22
CA LEU A 21 26.72 -1.68 2.03
C LEU A 21 25.50 -2.60 2.02
N ALA A 22 25.68 -3.82 2.49
CA ALA A 22 24.55 -4.76 2.53
C ALA A 22 23.46 -4.26 3.48
N LEU A 23 23.81 -3.68 4.60
CA LEU A 23 22.83 -3.16 5.55
C LEU A 23 22.05 -1.99 4.95
N ALA A 24 22.72 -1.12 4.22
CA ALA A 24 22.03 0.01 3.60
C ALA A 24 20.98 -0.44 2.59
N ALA A 25 21.30 -1.45 1.78
CA ALA A 25 20.36 -1.97 0.80
C ALA A 25 19.13 -2.56 1.47
N THR A 26 19.30 -3.27 2.56
CA THR A 26 18.19 -3.86 3.30
C THR A 26 17.27 -2.78 3.84
N THR A 27 17.80 -1.70 4.35
CA THR A 27 17.01 -0.60 4.89
C THR A 27 16.13 0.02 3.81
N LEU A 28 16.66 0.21 2.61
CA LEU A 28 15.89 0.81 1.52
C LEU A 28 14.70 -0.06 1.11
N GLN A 29 14.90 -1.38 1.10
CA GLN A 29 13.81 -2.28 0.73
C GLN A 29 12.65 -2.21 1.71
N ALA A 30 12.92 -2.00 2.98
CA ALA A 30 11.89 -1.99 4.00
C ALA A 30 10.93 -0.81 3.86
N ALA A 31 11.29 0.23 3.12
CA ALA A 31 10.48 1.43 2.98
C ALA A 31 9.51 1.39 1.81
N ALA A 32 9.55 0.34 0.99
CA ALA A 32 8.84 0.34 -0.30
C ALA A 32 7.61 -0.56 -0.27
N TYR A 33 6.58 -0.20 0.50
CA TYR A 33 5.31 -0.90 0.44
C TYR A 33 4.50 -0.45 -0.77
N ASP A 34 3.81 -1.40 -1.39
CA ASP A 34 2.84 -1.13 -2.43
C ASP A 34 1.48 -0.93 -1.76
N ARG A 35 0.95 0.27 -1.86
CA ARG A 35 -0.33 0.64 -1.25
C ARG A 35 -1.43 0.73 -2.31
N THR A 36 -1.42 -0.18 -3.25
CA THR A 36 -2.43 -0.25 -4.30
C THR A 36 -3.45 -1.32 -3.96
N VAL A 37 -4.73 -0.98 -4.03
CA VAL A 37 -5.82 -1.91 -3.78
C VAL A 37 -6.78 -1.85 -4.94
N ARG A 38 -7.15 -3.01 -5.46
CA ARG A 38 -8.19 -3.12 -6.48
C ARG A 38 -9.53 -3.37 -5.79
N ILE A 39 -10.46 -2.46 -6.00
CA ILE A 39 -11.81 -2.55 -5.44
C ILE A 39 -12.68 -3.29 -6.46
N HIS A 40 -13.36 -4.33 -6.00
CA HIS A 40 -14.25 -5.14 -6.84
C HIS A 40 -15.68 -4.97 -6.36
N ASN A 41 -16.58 -4.71 -7.30
CA ASN A 41 -17.99 -4.56 -6.99
C ASN A 41 -18.77 -5.79 -7.46
N ASN A 42 -19.12 -6.67 -6.52
CA ASN A 42 -19.89 -7.88 -6.80
C ASN A 42 -21.20 -7.86 -6.01
N THR A 43 -21.85 -6.69 -5.93
CA THR A 43 -23.02 -6.51 -5.06
C THR A 43 -24.35 -6.61 -5.79
N GLY A 44 -24.36 -6.57 -7.11
CA GLY A 44 -25.62 -6.44 -7.86
C GLY A 44 -26.09 -5.00 -8.01
N LEU A 45 -25.40 -4.03 -7.38
CA LEU A 45 -25.73 -2.61 -7.43
C LEU A 45 -24.57 -1.85 -8.06
N THR A 46 -24.82 -0.63 -8.49
CA THR A 46 -23.75 0.24 -9.00
C THR A 46 -23.15 1.03 -7.84
N LEU A 47 -21.83 1.03 -7.75
CA LEU A 47 -21.12 1.84 -6.79
C LEU A 47 -20.99 3.26 -7.35
N VAL A 48 -21.49 4.25 -6.61
CA VAL A 48 -21.56 5.63 -7.12
C VAL A 48 -20.64 6.59 -6.39
N LYS A 49 -20.14 6.23 -5.20
CA LYS A 49 -19.25 7.08 -4.44
C LYS A 49 -18.30 6.21 -3.61
N PHE A 50 -17.03 6.57 -3.58
CA PHE A 50 -16.06 5.91 -2.72
C PHE A 50 -15.18 6.95 -2.06
N GLN A 51 -15.13 6.89 -0.74
CA GLN A 51 -14.30 7.77 0.06
C GLN A 51 -13.43 6.94 0.99
N SER A 52 -12.27 7.46 1.31
CA SER A 52 -11.37 6.83 2.26
C SER A 52 -10.66 7.88 3.08
N THR A 53 -10.13 7.46 4.22
CA THR A 53 -9.29 8.32 5.04
C THR A 53 -8.39 7.41 5.87
N ASN A 54 -7.23 7.92 6.30
CA ASN A 54 -6.41 7.15 7.22
C ASN A 54 -7.19 6.92 8.50
N SER A 55 -7.08 5.70 9.05
CA SER A 55 -7.83 5.33 10.24
C SER A 55 -7.47 6.26 11.39
N GLY A 56 -8.50 6.73 12.09
CA GLY A 56 -8.33 7.69 13.16
C GLY A 56 -8.52 9.14 12.78
N ALA A 57 -8.59 9.46 11.48
CA ALA A 57 -8.91 10.80 11.04
C ALA A 57 -10.37 11.12 11.29
N LYS A 58 -10.68 12.42 11.43
CA LYS A 58 -12.01 12.85 11.84
C LYS A 58 -12.94 13.17 10.69
N ARG A 59 -12.48 13.08 9.47
CA ARG A 59 -13.32 13.38 8.30
C ARG A 59 -12.94 12.48 7.15
N TRP A 60 -13.90 12.25 6.28
CA TRP A 60 -13.67 11.48 5.07
C TRP A 60 -12.96 12.30 4.02
N GLY A 61 -12.18 11.61 3.18
CA GLY A 61 -11.58 12.23 2.02
C GLY A 61 -12.59 12.47 0.93
N SER A 62 -12.13 13.02 -0.19
CA SER A 62 -12.97 13.29 -1.34
C SER A 62 -13.45 12.00 -1.98
N ASP A 63 -14.56 12.08 -2.71
CA ASP A 63 -15.02 10.97 -3.55
C ASP A 63 -14.01 10.77 -4.68
N VAL A 64 -13.37 9.61 -4.70
CA VAL A 64 -12.34 9.33 -5.71
C VAL A 64 -12.93 8.98 -7.07
N MET A 65 -14.23 8.80 -7.17
CA MET A 65 -14.89 8.42 -8.43
C MET A 65 -15.34 9.62 -9.24
N GLY A 66 -15.56 10.77 -8.58
CA GLY A 66 -16.07 11.95 -9.27
C GLY A 66 -17.38 11.65 -9.96
N ALA A 67 -17.43 11.87 -11.27
CA ALA A 67 -18.61 11.59 -12.07
C ALA A 67 -18.70 10.15 -12.56
N SER A 68 -17.67 9.34 -12.32
CA SER A 68 -17.65 7.95 -12.77
C SER A 68 -18.40 7.04 -11.80
N THR A 69 -18.84 5.90 -12.30
CA THR A 69 -19.48 4.87 -11.47
C THR A 69 -18.84 3.53 -11.77
N LEU A 70 -19.05 2.58 -10.86
CA LEU A 70 -18.50 1.23 -11.02
C LEU A 70 -19.65 0.24 -10.97
N PRO A 71 -20.06 -0.32 -12.12
CA PRO A 71 -21.16 -1.28 -12.15
C PRO A 71 -20.77 -2.57 -11.46
N THR A 72 -21.78 -3.38 -11.14
CA THR A 72 -21.53 -4.71 -10.60
C THR A 72 -20.72 -5.52 -11.62
N GLY A 73 -19.76 -6.29 -11.12
CA GLY A 73 -18.82 -7.02 -11.97
C GLY A 73 -17.60 -6.22 -12.36
N GLY A 74 -17.59 -4.91 -12.08
CA GLY A 74 -16.45 -4.06 -12.40
C GLY A 74 -15.43 -3.98 -11.27
N SER A 75 -14.28 -3.43 -11.59
CA SER A 75 -13.24 -3.19 -10.60
C SER A 75 -12.50 -1.89 -10.93
N MET A 76 -11.88 -1.31 -9.90
CA MET A 76 -11.05 -0.12 -10.07
C MET A 76 -9.83 -0.24 -9.17
N LYS A 77 -8.72 0.32 -9.63
CA LYS A 77 -7.48 0.29 -8.89
C LYS A 77 -7.29 1.64 -8.20
N LEU A 78 -7.05 1.60 -6.90
CA LEU A 78 -6.82 2.81 -6.11
C LEU A 78 -5.44 2.77 -5.48
N HIS A 79 -4.81 3.94 -5.42
CA HIS A 79 -3.48 4.10 -4.84
C HIS A 79 -3.62 4.87 -3.53
N PHE A 80 -3.09 4.29 -2.46
CA PHE A 80 -3.17 4.87 -1.13
C PHE A 80 -1.80 5.37 -0.65
N ASP A 81 -0.93 5.73 -1.58
CA ASP A 81 0.38 6.26 -1.24
C ASP A 81 0.22 7.56 -0.45
N ASN A 82 1.04 7.70 0.59
CA ASN A 82 0.99 8.88 1.42
C ASN A 82 2.37 9.12 2.03
N ALA A 83 2.66 10.38 2.30
CA ALA A 83 3.97 10.78 2.81
C ALA A 83 4.19 10.32 4.25
N GLU A 84 3.12 10.08 4.99
CA GLU A 84 3.19 9.70 6.41
C GLU A 84 3.43 8.22 6.62
N GLY A 85 3.26 7.40 5.57
CA GLY A 85 3.46 5.97 5.69
C GLY A 85 2.31 5.20 6.31
N TYR A 86 1.11 5.76 6.32
CA TYR A 86 -0.06 5.07 6.86
C TYR A 86 -0.37 3.83 6.04
N CYS A 87 -0.75 2.76 6.73
CA CYS A 87 -1.20 1.51 6.10
C CYS A 87 -2.67 1.22 6.38
N GLU A 88 -3.26 1.78 7.43
CA GLU A 88 -4.65 1.50 7.78
C GLU A 88 -5.55 2.65 7.35
N PHE A 89 -6.57 2.33 6.56
CA PHE A 89 -7.52 3.30 6.05
C PHE A 89 -8.94 2.82 6.32
N ASP A 90 -9.84 3.76 6.53
CA ASP A 90 -11.27 3.46 6.58
C ASP A 90 -11.85 3.68 5.20
N PHE A 91 -12.75 2.80 4.78
CA PHE A 91 -13.41 2.85 3.48
C PHE A 91 -14.89 3.14 3.65
N LYS A 92 -15.45 3.96 2.78
CA LYS A 92 -16.89 4.20 2.70
C LYS A 92 -17.34 4.13 1.25
N ALA A 93 -18.28 3.24 0.97
CA ALA A 93 -18.85 3.05 -0.35
C ALA A 93 -20.33 3.36 -0.32
N VAL A 94 -20.81 4.11 -1.31
CA VAL A 94 -22.24 4.44 -1.47
C VAL A 94 -22.69 3.85 -2.80
N PHE A 95 -23.81 3.15 -2.75
CA PHE A 95 -24.36 2.46 -3.92
C PHE A 95 -25.60 3.18 -4.44
N SER A 96 -26.02 2.80 -5.64
CA SER A 96 -27.09 3.50 -6.38
C SER A 96 -28.45 3.49 -5.69
N ASP A 97 -28.68 2.54 -4.79
CA ASP A 97 -29.93 2.48 -4.02
C ASP A 97 -29.83 3.22 -2.68
N GLY A 98 -28.73 3.91 -2.43
CA GLY A 98 -28.50 4.62 -1.18
C GLY A 98 -27.80 3.80 -0.09
N THR A 99 -27.55 2.53 -0.34
CA THR A 99 -26.82 1.69 0.62
C THR A 99 -25.43 2.25 0.86
N VAL A 100 -25.02 2.34 2.13
CA VAL A 100 -23.71 2.81 2.54
C VAL A 100 -23.01 1.70 3.31
N LEU A 101 -21.83 1.32 2.87
CA LEU A 101 -21.02 0.32 3.55
C LEU A 101 -19.72 0.99 4.03
N GLN A 102 -19.42 0.80 5.30
CA GLN A 102 -18.19 1.33 5.87
C GLN A 102 -17.37 0.19 6.45
N LYS A 103 -16.06 0.28 6.28
CA LYS A 103 -15.13 -0.68 6.84
C LYS A 103 -13.94 0.07 7.41
N ALA A 104 -13.67 -0.13 8.69
CA ALA A 104 -12.54 0.52 9.35
C ALA A 104 -11.31 -0.37 9.27
N ARG A 105 -10.16 0.25 9.28
CA ARG A 105 -8.85 -0.38 9.44
C ARG A 105 -8.55 -1.41 8.35
N VAL A 106 -8.75 -1.04 7.11
CA VAL A 106 -8.31 -1.85 5.98
C VAL A 106 -6.82 -1.61 5.81
N ASN A 107 -6.02 -2.68 5.86
CA ASN A 107 -4.57 -2.56 5.72
C ASN A 107 -4.21 -2.54 4.23
N VAL A 108 -4.04 -1.34 3.68
CA VAL A 108 -3.77 -1.16 2.25
C VAL A 108 -2.35 -1.57 1.86
N CYS A 109 -1.47 -1.79 2.84
CA CYS A 109 -0.12 -2.28 2.56
C CYS A 109 -0.08 -3.79 2.32
N GLN A 110 -1.13 -4.51 2.72
CA GLN A 110 -1.20 -5.97 2.60
C GLN A 110 -2.39 -6.45 1.81
N THR A 111 -3.42 -5.61 1.62
CA THR A 111 -4.62 -5.97 0.89
C THR A 111 -4.41 -5.62 -0.57
N GLY A 112 -4.31 -6.61 -1.45
CA GLY A 112 -4.19 -6.36 -2.88
C GLY A 112 -5.55 -6.18 -3.54
N ASP A 113 -6.58 -6.88 -3.04
CA ASP A 113 -7.92 -6.87 -3.56
C ASP A 113 -8.93 -6.72 -2.43
N TYR A 114 -9.95 -5.93 -2.67
CA TYR A 114 -11.03 -5.74 -1.71
C TYR A 114 -12.37 -5.93 -2.43
N TYR A 115 -13.22 -6.81 -1.90
CA TYR A 115 -14.45 -7.22 -2.56
C TYR A 115 -15.66 -6.73 -1.79
N TYR A 116 -16.53 -5.99 -2.48
CA TYR A 116 -17.88 -5.74 -2.00
C TYR A 116 -18.77 -6.81 -2.57
N THR A 117 -19.52 -7.50 -1.72
CA THR A 117 -20.40 -8.60 -2.11
C THR A 117 -21.78 -8.39 -1.52
N GLU A 118 -22.76 -9.15 -2.04
CA GLU A 118 -24.13 -9.09 -1.53
C GLU A 118 -24.23 -9.61 -0.12
#